data_750f23485dd816d2fb780b78d9ed5a4c
#
_entry.id   750f23485dd816d2fb780b78d9ed5a4c
#
_cell.length_a   1.000
_cell.length_b   1.000
_cell.length_c   1.000
_cell.angle_alpha   90.00
_cell.angle_beta   90.00
_cell.angle_gamma   90.00
#
_symmetry.space_group_name_H-M   'P 1'
#
loop_
_entity.id
_entity.type
_entity.pdbx_description
1 polymer ?
#
loop_
_entity_poly.entity_id
_entity_poly.type
_entity_poly.pdbx_seq_one_letter_code
_entity_poly.pdbx_strand_id
1 'polypeptide(L)'
;MERRGDDRSRAPEPEVNPVDDRMVTTGLSGLDTILGGLRLGDNVVWRVDDLDDYRDLVVPFAAAARAEGRRVVYIRFGRHAPLLDPGDVSMVHDLDAYRGFESFTVRLHTILADEGPGVFYVFDCLSDLLDAWATDAMIAHFFLVTCPYLYDLDTVAYFALLRPSHSTAAVSRIRSTTQVLVEVHRCDDELYVHPVKVDGRSSLTMFLPHRRTGEAFVPLTSSMDATTLFTRLHSLQRGPGGSRLDHWDLLFIRAGVLATSSPTDDRRPAMVEQLSRVLLGREDRMLALAREHFDLDDLVAVRSRLIGTGFIGGKAVGMLLARKILANQPDHAWEEVLEPHDS
;
A
#
# COMPACT_ATOMS: atom_id res chain seq x y z
N MET A 1 -53.69 35.86 50.89
CA MET A 1 -53.15 36.76 49.85
C MET A 1 -51.74 36.27 49.54
N GLU A 2 -51.69 35.19 48.74
CA GLU A 2 -50.48 34.45 48.41
C GLU A 2 -49.94 34.95 47.07
N ARG A 3 -48.68 35.37 47.06
CA ARG A 3 -47.96 35.73 45.86
C ARG A 3 -47.32 34.49 45.25
N ARG A 4 -47.79 34.07 44.08
CA ARG A 4 -47.13 33.03 43.25
C ARG A 4 -45.84 33.62 42.70
N GLY A 5 -44.73 32.94 43.00
CA GLY A 5 -43.42 33.17 42.36
C GLY A 5 -43.43 32.67 40.93
N ASP A 6 -42.92 33.55 40.05
CA ASP A 6 -42.73 33.30 38.61
C ASP A 6 -41.45 32.48 38.43
N ASP A 7 -41.59 31.18 38.25
CA ASP A 7 -40.48 30.29 37.95
C ASP A 7 -40.26 30.26 36.41
N ARG A 8 -39.45 31.21 35.94
CA ARG A 8 -38.99 31.21 34.55
C ARG A 8 -37.96 30.13 34.38
N SER A 9 -38.36 29.02 33.78
CA SER A 9 -37.51 27.94 33.33
C SER A 9 -36.38 28.50 32.45
N ARG A 10 -35.18 28.47 32.98
CA ARG A 10 -33.92 28.73 32.24
C ARG A 10 -33.75 27.62 31.24
N ALA A 11 -33.77 27.95 29.96
CA ALA A 11 -33.40 27.00 28.89
C ALA A 11 -31.98 26.46 29.17
N PRO A 12 -31.72 25.19 28.97
CA PRO A 12 -30.37 24.65 29.12
C PRO A 12 -29.44 25.32 28.13
N GLU A 13 -28.35 25.87 28.63
CA GLU A 13 -27.25 26.38 27.81
C GLU A 13 -26.72 25.19 26.96
N PRO A 14 -26.37 25.39 25.68
CA PRO A 14 -25.81 24.35 24.87
C PRO A 14 -24.52 23.85 25.56
N GLU A 15 -24.47 22.58 25.91
CA GLU A 15 -23.25 21.91 26.34
C GLU A 15 -22.19 22.10 25.23
N VAL A 16 -21.22 22.96 25.49
CA VAL A 16 -20.00 23.05 24.72
C VAL A 16 -19.28 21.71 24.99
N ASN A 17 -19.38 20.77 24.04
CA ASN A 17 -18.58 19.56 24.08
C ASN A 17 -17.11 19.97 24.26
N PRO A 18 -16.39 19.42 25.24
CA PRO A 18 -14.97 19.67 25.38
C PRO A 18 -14.31 19.32 24.04
N VAL A 19 -13.50 20.23 23.50
CA VAL A 19 -12.65 19.97 22.33
C VAL A 19 -11.94 18.65 22.64
N ASP A 20 -12.24 17.60 21.84
CA ASP A 20 -11.65 16.28 22.06
C ASP A 20 -10.14 16.45 21.88
N ASP A 21 -9.38 16.38 22.96
CA ASP A 21 -7.92 16.56 23.03
C ASP A 21 -7.17 15.55 22.14
N ARG A 22 -7.90 14.62 21.51
CA ARG A 22 -7.45 13.58 20.60
C ARG A 22 -7.53 13.97 19.12
N MET A 23 -8.12 15.10 18.76
CA MET A 23 -8.25 15.50 17.36
C MET A 23 -6.94 16.01 16.79
N VAL A 24 -6.61 15.54 15.59
CA VAL A 24 -5.38 15.82 14.84
C VAL A 24 -5.77 16.27 13.44
N THR A 25 -5.06 17.28 12.90
CA THR A 25 -5.26 17.71 11.52
C THR A 25 -4.54 16.80 10.52
N THR A 26 -5.11 16.66 9.33
CA THR A 26 -4.45 16.07 8.16
C THR A 26 -3.46 17.04 7.50
N GLY A 27 -3.43 18.31 7.93
CA GLY A 27 -2.73 19.40 7.25
C GLY A 27 -3.50 19.99 6.06
N LEU A 28 -4.68 19.46 5.75
CA LEU A 28 -5.57 19.93 4.70
C LEU A 28 -6.96 20.19 5.30
N SER A 29 -7.31 21.45 5.52
CA SER A 29 -8.55 21.86 6.22
C SER A 29 -9.83 21.30 5.58
N GLY A 30 -9.85 21.20 4.25
CA GLY A 30 -10.97 20.60 3.53
C GLY A 30 -11.09 19.09 3.78
N LEU A 31 -9.97 18.39 3.94
CA LEU A 31 -9.94 16.97 4.25
C LEU A 31 -10.32 16.71 5.71
N ASP A 32 -9.88 17.57 6.63
CA ASP A 32 -10.31 17.56 8.04
C ASP A 32 -11.83 17.70 8.16
N THR A 33 -12.42 18.58 7.35
CA THR A 33 -13.88 18.76 7.31
C THR A 33 -14.60 17.48 6.87
N ILE A 34 -14.06 16.75 5.86
CA ILE A 34 -14.67 15.51 5.38
C ILE A 34 -14.55 14.40 6.43
N LEU A 35 -13.35 14.19 6.96
CA LEU A 35 -13.04 13.08 7.87
C LEU A 35 -13.51 13.33 9.31
N GLY A 36 -13.88 14.57 9.65
CA GLY A 36 -14.09 15.00 11.03
C GLY A 36 -12.79 15.01 11.83
N GLY A 37 -11.68 15.39 11.17
CA GLY A 37 -10.32 15.33 11.66
C GLY A 37 -9.78 13.89 11.78
N LEU A 38 -8.53 13.76 12.19
CA LEU A 38 -7.94 12.48 12.62
C LEU A 38 -8.00 12.38 14.14
N ARG A 39 -7.81 11.16 14.66
CA ARG A 39 -7.72 10.90 16.10
C ARG A 39 -6.43 10.16 16.42
N LEU A 40 -5.91 10.36 17.61
CA LEU A 40 -4.83 9.52 18.12
C LEU A 40 -5.28 8.05 18.12
N GLY A 41 -4.45 7.18 17.57
CA GLY A 41 -4.75 5.78 17.28
C GLY A 41 -5.17 5.52 15.84
N ASP A 42 -5.41 6.54 15.01
CA ASP A 42 -5.81 6.33 13.61
C ASP A 42 -4.69 5.76 12.75
N ASN A 43 -4.92 4.58 12.20
CA ASN A 43 -4.19 4.02 11.10
C ASN A 43 -4.92 4.38 9.80
N VAL A 44 -4.33 5.26 9.00
CA VAL A 44 -4.93 5.84 7.80
C VAL A 44 -4.34 5.20 6.55
N VAL A 45 -5.17 4.54 5.77
CA VAL A 45 -4.76 3.90 4.51
C VAL A 45 -5.27 4.70 3.33
N TRP A 46 -4.33 5.12 2.49
CA TRP A 46 -4.58 5.82 1.23
C TRP A 46 -4.43 4.85 0.07
N ARG A 47 -5.52 4.55 -0.62
CA ARG A 47 -5.47 3.78 -1.87
C ARG A 47 -5.37 4.74 -3.03
N VAL A 48 -4.19 4.82 -3.62
CA VAL A 48 -3.83 5.77 -4.68
C VAL A 48 -3.60 5.05 -6.00
N ASP A 49 -3.65 5.78 -7.10
CA ASP A 49 -3.23 5.29 -8.42
C ASP A 49 -1.74 5.57 -8.65
N ASP A 50 -1.20 6.66 -8.08
CA ASP A 50 0.19 7.07 -8.18
C ASP A 50 0.75 7.52 -6.82
N LEU A 51 2.08 7.43 -6.64
CA LEU A 51 2.75 7.86 -5.40
C LEU A 51 2.80 9.39 -5.24
N ASP A 52 2.71 10.14 -6.34
CA ASP A 52 2.62 11.59 -6.26
C ASP A 52 1.30 12.03 -5.60
N ASP A 53 0.20 11.30 -5.83
CA ASP A 53 -1.06 11.53 -5.12
C ASP A 53 -0.92 11.28 -3.62
N TYR A 54 -0.13 10.28 -3.21
CA TYR A 54 0.16 10.04 -1.80
C TYR A 54 1.07 11.11 -1.21
N ARG A 55 2.07 11.58 -1.95
CA ARG A 55 2.95 12.69 -1.56
C ARG A 55 2.17 13.96 -1.26
N ASP A 56 1.17 14.28 -2.09
CA ASP A 56 0.27 15.44 -1.90
C ASP A 56 -0.52 15.40 -0.57
N LEU A 57 -0.62 14.22 0.06
CA LEU A 57 -1.28 14.01 1.35
C LEU A 57 -0.30 13.97 2.53
N VAL A 58 0.87 13.34 2.36
CA VAL A 58 1.82 13.18 3.47
C VAL A 58 2.63 14.43 3.75
N VAL A 59 2.94 15.25 2.73
CA VAL A 59 3.71 16.48 2.91
C VAL A 59 2.96 17.48 3.83
N PRO A 60 1.69 17.83 3.56
CA PRO A 60 0.95 18.72 4.45
C PRO A 60 0.72 18.12 5.84
N PHE A 61 0.48 16.80 5.95
CA PHE A 61 0.35 16.10 7.23
C PHE A 61 1.62 16.23 8.08
N ALA A 62 2.80 15.94 7.51
CA ALA A 62 4.07 16.05 8.22
C ALA A 62 4.37 17.49 8.63
N ALA A 63 4.08 18.47 7.76
CA ALA A 63 4.27 19.89 8.04
C ALA A 63 3.37 20.36 9.19
N ALA A 64 2.07 20.01 9.18
CA ALA A 64 1.12 20.36 10.23
C ALA A 64 1.50 19.71 11.56
N ALA A 65 1.82 18.43 11.56
CA ALA A 65 2.25 17.71 12.76
C ALA A 65 3.48 18.35 13.41
N ARG A 66 4.48 18.74 12.62
CA ARG A 66 5.66 19.46 13.12
C ARG A 66 5.33 20.84 13.66
N ALA A 67 4.43 21.57 13.01
CA ALA A 67 3.97 22.88 13.49
C ALA A 67 3.28 22.76 14.87
N GLU A 68 2.63 21.63 15.16
CA GLU A 68 2.06 21.30 16.46
C GLU A 68 3.09 20.73 17.46
N GLY A 69 4.38 20.68 17.10
CA GLY A 69 5.44 20.13 17.93
C GLY A 69 5.40 18.60 18.07
N ARG A 70 4.68 17.90 17.19
CA ARG A 70 4.61 16.44 17.15
C ARG A 70 5.88 15.85 16.54
N ARG A 71 6.28 14.69 17.06
CA ARG A 71 7.37 13.90 16.48
C ARG A 71 6.84 13.14 15.27
N VAL A 72 7.46 13.37 14.11
CA VAL A 72 7.13 12.68 12.85
C VAL A 72 8.28 11.76 12.47
N VAL A 73 7.97 10.48 12.25
CA VAL A 73 8.93 9.44 11.88
C VAL A 73 8.56 8.87 10.52
N TYR A 74 9.53 8.82 9.61
CA TYR A 74 9.36 8.25 8.29
C TYR A 74 9.98 6.84 8.23
N ILE A 75 9.15 5.85 7.94
CA ILE A 75 9.55 4.45 7.78
C ILE A 75 9.74 4.17 6.30
N ARG A 76 10.99 4.08 5.88
CA ARG A 76 11.40 3.89 4.51
C ARG A 76 11.78 2.44 4.24
N PHE A 77 11.29 1.87 3.11
CA PHE A 77 11.62 0.52 2.65
C PHE A 77 11.41 0.34 1.14
N GLY A 78 10.78 1.30 0.48
CA GLY A 78 10.54 1.31 -0.96
C GLY A 78 11.78 1.70 -1.75
N ARG A 79 11.79 1.35 -3.04
CA ARG A 79 12.86 1.73 -3.99
C ARG A 79 12.59 3.05 -4.71
N HIS A 80 11.38 3.58 -4.60
CA HIS A 80 11.03 4.89 -5.15
C HIS A 80 11.78 6.03 -4.47
N ALA A 81 11.78 7.22 -5.07
CA ALA A 81 12.31 8.42 -4.44
C ALA A 81 11.62 8.68 -3.09
N PRO A 82 12.33 9.25 -2.09
CA PRO A 82 11.70 9.57 -0.80
C PRO A 82 10.44 10.40 -0.95
N LEU A 83 9.40 10.06 -0.18
CA LEU A 83 8.14 10.81 -0.14
C LEU A 83 8.29 12.13 0.63
N LEU A 84 9.14 12.12 1.66
CA LEU A 84 9.46 13.26 2.50
C LEU A 84 10.96 13.48 2.54
N ASP A 85 11.39 14.73 2.58
CA ASP A 85 12.79 15.07 2.78
C ASP A 85 13.20 14.87 4.25
N PRO A 86 14.46 14.48 4.54
CA PRO A 86 14.94 14.31 5.91
C PRO A 86 14.76 15.56 6.80
N GLY A 87 14.70 16.76 6.19
CA GLY A 87 14.43 18.01 6.89
C GLY A 87 12.97 18.18 7.33
N ASP A 88 12.04 17.41 6.76
CA ASP A 88 10.61 17.51 7.03
C ASP A 88 10.13 16.55 8.12
N VAL A 89 10.99 15.69 8.61
CA VAL A 89 10.68 14.68 9.63
C VAL A 89 11.67 14.73 10.79
N SER A 90 11.28 14.16 11.93
CA SER A 90 12.15 14.06 13.12
C SER A 90 13.18 12.97 12.97
N MET A 91 12.84 11.88 12.27
CA MET A 91 13.69 10.70 12.07
C MET A 91 13.27 9.96 10.80
N VAL A 92 14.24 9.37 10.12
CA VAL A 92 14.02 8.42 9.02
C VAL A 92 14.64 7.08 9.43
N HIS A 93 13.86 6.01 9.34
CA HIS A 93 14.33 4.64 9.52
C HIS A 93 14.25 3.88 8.20
N ASP A 94 15.38 3.42 7.69
CA ASP A 94 15.44 2.53 6.54
C ASP A 94 15.32 1.06 7.00
N LEU A 95 14.36 0.35 6.44
CA LEU A 95 14.09 -1.06 6.70
C LEU A 95 14.32 -1.90 5.45
N ASP A 96 15.03 -3.00 5.60
CA ASP A 96 15.25 -3.95 4.53
C ASP A 96 14.11 -4.98 4.47
N ALA A 97 13.17 -4.77 3.53
CA ALA A 97 12.04 -5.67 3.31
C ALA A 97 12.46 -7.07 2.82
N TYR A 98 13.64 -7.17 2.19
CA TYR A 98 14.15 -8.42 1.61
C TYR A 98 14.71 -9.39 2.66
N ARG A 99 14.87 -8.97 3.91
CA ARG A 99 15.19 -9.86 5.04
C ARG A 99 14.04 -10.77 5.46
N GLY A 100 12.86 -10.58 4.88
CA GLY A 100 11.68 -11.36 5.16
C GLY A 100 10.71 -10.70 6.11
N PHE A 101 9.48 -11.20 6.10
CA PHE A 101 8.36 -10.65 6.86
C PHE A 101 8.66 -10.56 8.37
N GLU A 102 9.14 -11.66 8.96
CA GLU A 102 9.38 -11.74 10.40
C GLU A 102 10.46 -10.75 10.84
N SER A 103 11.60 -10.72 10.14
CA SER A 103 12.71 -9.81 10.45
C SER A 103 12.31 -8.35 10.30
N PHE A 104 11.54 -8.04 9.24
CA PHE A 104 11.01 -6.70 9.00
C PHE A 104 10.06 -6.28 10.12
N THR A 105 9.09 -7.13 10.46
CA THR A 105 8.08 -6.84 11.49
C THR A 105 8.72 -6.67 12.87
N VAL A 106 9.64 -7.55 13.26
CA VAL A 106 10.37 -7.45 14.53
C VAL A 106 11.16 -6.13 14.59
N ARG A 107 11.89 -5.79 13.52
CA ARG A 107 12.65 -4.54 13.49
C ARG A 107 11.74 -3.31 13.57
N LEU A 108 10.63 -3.32 12.85
CA LEU A 108 9.64 -2.25 12.92
C LEU A 108 9.08 -2.11 14.33
N HIS A 109 8.61 -3.20 14.95
CA HIS A 109 8.06 -3.15 16.30
C HIS A 109 9.09 -2.68 17.33
N THR A 110 10.37 -3.00 17.16
CA THR A 110 11.45 -2.43 18.00
C THR A 110 11.51 -0.91 17.84
N ILE A 111 11.47 -0.39 16.60
CA ILE A 111 11.46 1.06 16.34
C ILE A 111 10.23 1.71 17.00
N LEU A 112 9.03 1.14 16.82
CA LEU A 112 7.81 1.68 17.40
C LEU A 112 7.86 1.71 18.92
N ALA A 113 8.44 0.69 19.56
CA ALA A 113 8.64 0.63 21.01
C ALA A 113 9.64 1.67 21.49
N ASP A 114 10.76 1.84 20.79
CA ASP A 114 11.82 2.79 21.14
C ASP A 114 11.35 4.26 20.96
N GLU A 115 10.55 4.54 19.94
CA GLU A 115 9.97 5.87 19.69
C GLU A 115 8.87 6.23 20.71
N GLY A 116 8.12 5.24 21.19
CA GLY A 116 7.10 5.39 22.23
C GLY A 116 5.74 5.94 21.73
N PRO A 117 4.87 6.35 22.65
CA PRO A 117 3.51 6.77 22.34
C PRO A 117 3.41 8.17 21.72
N GLY A 118 2.32 8.43 21.01
CA GLY A 118 1.96 9.74 20.47
C GLY A 118 2.79 10.19 19.27
N VAL A 119 3.59 9.30 18.69
CA VAL A 119 4.42 9.57 17.51
C VAL A 119 3.58 9.44 16.25
N PHE A 120 3.85 10.28 15.26
CA PHE A 120 3.22 10.23 13.95
C PHE A 120 4.12 9.56 12.96
N TYR A 121 3.57 8.61 12.21
CA TYR A 121 4.32 7.81 11.25
C TYR A 121 3.85 8.04 9.82
N VAL A 122 4.81 8.17 8.92
CA VAL A 122 4.58 8.03 7.49
C VAL A 122 5.34 6.79 7.02
N PHE A 123 4.62 5.87 6.40
CA PHE A 123 5.20 4.68 5.79
C PHE A 123 5.34 4.87 4.29
N ASP A 124 6.40 4.32 3.72
CA ASP A 124 6.50 4.12 2.28
C ASP A 124 5.32 3.29 1.75
N CYS A 125 5.17 3.24 0.44
CA CYS A 125 4.12 2.47 -0.19
C CYS A 125 4.23 0.98 0.12
N LEU A 126 3.25 0.43 0.80
CA LEU A 126 3.23 -0.99 1.18
C LEU A 126 3.17 -1.93 -0.03
N SER A 127 2.75 -1.43 -1.20
CA SER A 127 2.77 -2.22 -2.43
C SER A 127 4.21 -2.59 -2.87
N ASP A 128 5.22 -1.83 -2.46
CA ASP A 128 6.63 -2.16 -2.72
C ASP A 128 7.09 -3.41 -1.97
N LEU A 129 6.42 -3.75 -0.86
CA LEU A 129 6.68 -4.98 -0.12
C LEU A 129 6.27 -6.24 -0.89
N LEU A 130 5.43 -6.12 -1.93
CA LEU A 130 5.04 -7.25 -2.77
C LEU A 130 6.23 -7.87 -3.50
N ASP A 131 7.18 -7.05 -3.94
CA ASP A 131 8.41 -7.55 -4.56
C ASP A 131 9.28 -8.35 -3.58
N ALA A 132 9.19 -8.02 -2.28
CA ALA A 132 9.94 -8.69 -1.25
C ALA A 132 9.19 -9.89 -0.64
N TRP A 133 7.86 -9.84 -0.56
CA TRP A 133 7.05 -10.84 0.15
C TRP A 133 6.22 -11.74 -0.77
N ALA A 134 6.23 -11.49 -2.06
CA ALA A 134 5.63 -12.28 -3.14
C ALA A 134 4.09 -12.42 -3.10
N THR A 135 3.41 -11.97 -2.04
CA THR A 135 1.95 -12.08 -1.94
C THR A 135 1.35 -10.94 -1.12
N ASP A 136 0.22 -10.43 -1.57
CA ASP A 136 -0.52 -9.38 -0.89
C ASP A 136 -1.23 -9.86 0.39
N ALA A 137 -1.37 -11.18 0.57
CA ALA A 137 -1.83 -11.77 1.82
C ALA A 137 -0.88 -11.43 3.00
N MET A 138 0.44 -11.32 2.73
CA MET A 138 1.42 -10.90 3.74
C MET A 138 1.26 -9.44 4.11
N ILE A 139 0.88 -8.56 3.17
CA ILE A 139 0.55 -7.16 3.45
C ILE A 139 -0.67 -7.10 4.39
N ALA A 140 -1.72 -7.88 4.10
CA ALA A 140 -2.89 -7.94 4.97
C ALA A 140 -2.53 -8.49 6.37
N HIS A 141 -1.61 -9.47 6.45
CA HIS A 141 -1.12 -9.98 7.72
C HIS A 141 -0.30 -8.94 8.49
N PHE A 142 0.52 -8.15 7.80
CA PHE A 142 1.24 -7.01 8.38
C PHE A 142 0.29 -6.04 9.11
N PHE A 143 -0.84 -5.70 8.49
CA PHE A 143 -1.85 -4.85 9.14
C PHE A 143 -2.44 -5.50 10.40
N LEU A 144 -2.69 -6.81 10.38
CA LEU A 144 -3.23 -7.53 11.53
C LEU A 144 -2.31 -7.49 12.76
N VAL A 145 -0.99 -7.44 12.57
CA VAL A 145 -0.02 -7.46 13.68
C VAL A 145 0.50 -6.06 14.05
N THR A 146 0.47 -5.10 13.12
CA THR A 146 1.08 -3.79 13.34
C THR A 146 0.05 -2.72 13.74
N CYS A 147 -1.12 -2.68 13.10
CA CYS A 147 -2.13 -1.65 13.39
C CYS A 147 -2.66 -1.67 14.83
N PRO A 148 -2.95 -2.82 15.47
CA PRO A 148 -3.34 -2.82 16.88
C PRO A 148 -2.26 -2.23 17.79
N TYR A 149 -0.99 -2.53 17.50
CA TYR A 149 0.11 -2.00 18.29
C TYR A 149 0.27 -0.48 18.12
N LEU A 150 0.14 0.04 16.90
CA LEU A 150 0.13 1.49 16.65
C LEU A 150 -1.07 2.17 17.32
N TYR A 151 -2.23 1.52 17.32
CA TYR A 151 -3.43 2.03 17.98
C TYR A 151 -3.23 2.16 19.49
N ASP A 152 -2.67 1.14 20.14
CA ASP A 152 -2.40 1.12 21.59
C ASP A 152 -1.34 2.16 22.02
N LEU A 153 -0.48 2.58 21.09
CA LEU A 153 0.51 3.65 21.31
C LEU A 153 -0.06 5.06 21.05
N ASP A 154 -1.36 5.24 20.83
CA ASP A 154 -1.98 6.53 20.49
C ASP A 154 -1.25 7.26 19.33
N THR A 155 -0.78 6.54 18.33
CA THR A 155 -0.08 7.09 17.17
C THR A 155 -1.06 7.53 16.08
N VAL A 156 -0.59 8.31 15.10
CA VAL A 156 -1.26 8.47 13.80
C VAL A 156 -0.31 7.96 12.72
N ALA A 157 -0.76 6.98 11.94
CA ALA A 157 0.08 6.33 10.94
C ALA A 157 -0.56 6.38 9.55
N TYR A 158 0.20 6.87 8.56
CA TYR A 158 -0.19 6.94 7.15
C TYR A 158 0.46 5.82 6.37
N PHE A 159 -0.36 5.12 5.58
CA PHE A 159 0.04 4.02 4.70
C PHE A 159 -0.50 4.25 3.30
N ALA A 160 0.29 3.94 2.27
CA ALA A 160 -0.19 3.92 0.89
C ALA A 160 -0.33 2.49 0.35
N LEU A 161 -1.35 2.30 -0.47
CA LEU A 161 -1.55 1.11 -1.31
C LEU A 161 -1.79 1.54 -2.75
N LEU A 162 -0.99 1.04 -3.68
CA LEU A 162 -1.26 1.20 -5.11
C LEU A 162 -2.46 0.32 -5.51
N ARG A 163 -3.48 0.93 -6.09
CA ARG A 163 -4.77 0.30 -6.38
C ARG A 163 -4.69 -0.98 -7.20
N PRO A 164 -3.92 -1.03 -8.30
CA PRO A 164 -3.88 -2.23 -9.14
C PRO A 164 -3.10 -3.39 -8.52
N SER A 165 -2.40 -3.17 -7.40
CA SER A 165 -1.43 -4.13 -6.87
C SER A 165 -2.00 -5.14 -5.88
N HIS A 166 -3.25 -4.95 -5.43
CA HIS A 166 -3.81 -5.75 -4.34
C HIS A 166 -5.15 -6.39 -4.70
N SER A 167 -5.33 -7.64 -4.28
CA SER A 167 -6.59 -8.37 -4.41
C SER A 167 -7.68 -7.76 -3.52
N THR A 168 -8.94 -7.98 -3.92
CA THR A 168 -10.09 -7.57 -3.10
C THR A 168 -10.06 -8.21 -1.71
N ALA A 169 -9.53 -9.45 -1.58
CA ALA A 169 -9.43 -10.14 -0.31
C ALA A 169 -8.43 -9.46 0.63
N ALA A 170 -7.24 -9.08 0.14
CA ALA A 170 -6.24 -8.37 0.93
C ALA A 170 -6.77 -6.99 1.37
N VAL A 171 -7.35 -6.22 0.44
CA VAL A 171 -7.95 -4.91 0.75
C VAL A 171 -9.08 -5.02 1.78
N SER A 172 -9.92 -6.06 1.70
CA SER A 172 -10.98 -6.28 2.69
C SER A 172 -10.43 -6.54 4.10
N ARG A 173 -9.34 -7.31 4.21
CA ARG A 173 -8.67 -7.53 5.50
C ARG A 173 -8.02 -6.26 6.05
N ILE A 174 -7.35 -5.49 5.19
CA ILE A 174 -6.78 -4.19 5.57
C ILE A 174 -7.89 -3.25 6.05
N ARG A 175 -9.01 -3.18 5.32
CA ARG A 175 -10.17 -2.39 5.73
C ARG A 175 -10.73 -2.80 7.09
N SER A 176 -10.69 -4.07 7.46
CA SER A 176 -11.19 -4.53 8.76
C SER A 176 -10.35 -4.07 9.94
N THR A 177 -9.04 -3.87 9.74
CA THR A 177 -8.06 -3.50 10.79
C THR A 177 -7.75 -2.02 10.89
N THR A 178 -7.84 -1.27 9.79
CA THR A 178 -7.55 0.17 9.78
C THR A 178 -8.73 1.00 10.28
N GLN A 179 -8.48 2.17 10.89
CA GLN A 179 -9.52 3.10 11.34
C GLN A 179 -10.03 3.96 10.19
N VAL A 180 -9.14 4.38 9.29
CA VAL A 180 -9.50 5.22 8.14
C VAL A 180 -8.99 4.58 6.86
N LEU A 181 -9.86 4.44 5.86
CA LEU A 181 -9.52 4.03 4.51
C LEU A 181 -10.12 5.00 3.51
N VAL A 182 -9.27 5.63 2.72
CA VAL A 182 -9.67 6.60 1.69
C VAL A 182 -9.16 6.14 0.33
N GLU A 183 -10.05 6.13 -0.66
CA GLU A 183 -9.67 5.96 -2.04
C GLU A 183 -9.40 7.33 -2.67
N VAL A 184 -8.26 7.46 -3.32
CA VAL A 184 -7.83 8.66 -4.03
C VAL A 184 -7.79 8.33 -5.52
N HIS A 185 -8.45 9.11 -6.32
CA HIS A 185 -8.57 8.91 -7.75
C HIS A 185 -8.14 10.16 -8.50
N ARG A 186 -7.44 9.99 -9.60
CA ARG A 186 -7.20 11.06 -10.57
C ARG A 186 -7.99 10.78 -11.83
N CYS A 187 -8.82 11.73 -12.23
CA CYS A 187 -9.64 11.65 -13.44
C CYS A 187 -9.64 13.01 -14.13
N ASP A 188 -9.24 13.07 -15.41
CA ASP A 188 -9.13 14.30 -16.19
C ASP A 188 -8.33 15.42 -15.45
N ASP A 189 -7.18 15.07 -14.85
CA ASP A 189 -6.31 15.91 -14.02
C ASP A 189 -6.93 16.43 -12.71
N GLU A 190 -8.17 16.09 -12.42
CA GLU A 190 -8.83 16.40 -11.15
C GLU A 190 -8.59 15.28 -10.11
N LEU A 191 -8.31 15.68 -8.87
CA LEU A 191 -8.15 14.77 -7.73
C LEU A 191 -9.49 14.58 -7.01
N TYR A 192 -9.84 13.33 -6.77
CA TYR A 192 -11.02 12.95 -6.00
C TYR A 192 -10.60 12.13 -4.79
N VAL A 193 -11.17 12.43 -3.63
CA VAL A 193 -11.04 11.62 -2.42
C VAL A 193 -12.38 11.00 -2.08
N HIS A 194 -12.38 9.70 -1.76
CA HIS A 194 -13.57 8.96 -1.42
C HIS A 194 -13.32 8.13 -0.15
N PRO A 195 -13.69 8.64 1.03
CA PRO A 195 -13.60 7.86 2.26
C PRO A 195 -14.54 6.65 2.18
N VAL A 196 -13.99 5.45 2.36
CA VAL A 196 -14.75 4.19 2.35
C VAL A 196 -14.86 3.55 3.73
N LYS A 197 -14.04 4.02 4.66
CA LYS A 197 -14.12 3.73 6.09
C LYS A 197 -13.59 4.91 6.88
N VAL A 198 -14.33 5.34 7.89
CA VAL A 198 -13.89 6.29 8.92
C VAL A 198 -14.53 5.83 10.23
N ASP A 199 -13.72 5.32 11.13
CA ASP A 199 -14.22 4.69 12.37
C ASP A 199 -14.63 5.75 13.40
N GLY A 200 -15.78 5.52 14.06
CA GLY A 200 -16.29 6.35 15.14
C GLY A 200 -16.68 7.78 14.77
N ARG A 201 -16.78 8.13 13.46
CA ARG A 201 -17.14 9.46 12.95
C ARG A 201 -18.08 9.32 11.76
N SER A 202 -18.99 10.29 11.60
CA SER A 202 -19.87 10.33 10.44
C SER A 202 -20.33 11.75 10.16
N SER A 203 -20.52 12.08 8.89
CA SER A 203 -21.22 13.26 8.41
C SER A 203 -22.09 12.88 7.20
N LEU A 204 -23.00 13.76 6.81
CA LEU A 204 -23.92 13.49 5.69
C LEU A 204 -23.21 13.25 4.36
N THR A 205 -22.04 13.82 4.17
CA THR A 205 -21.29 13.74 2.91
C THR A 205 -20.02 12.90 3.02
N MET A 206 -19.63 12.45 4.21
CA MET A 206 -18.34 11.79 4.47
C MET A 206 -18.03 10.67 3.47
N PHE A 207 -19.00 9.82 3.16
CA PHE A 207 -18.80 8.66 2.28
C PHE A 207 -19.16 8.93 0.82
N LEU A 208 -19.34 10.20 0.42
CA LEU A 208 -19.42 10.57 -0.98
C LEU A 208 -18.02 10.79 -1.56
N PRO A 209 -17.83 10.65 -2.88
CA PRO A 209 -16.64 11.16 -3.53
C PRO A 209 -16.60 12.69 -3.44
N HIS A 210 -15.44 13.25 -3.14
CA HIS A 210 -15.22 14.70 -3.08
C HIS A 210 -14.16 15.10 -4.10
N ARG A 211 -14.44 16.12 -4.88
CA ARG A 211 -13.51 16.70 -5.84
C ARG A 211 -12.68 17.79 -5.15
N ARG A 212 -11.36 17.73 -5.29
CA ARG A 212 -10.46 18.78 -4.82
C ARG A 212 -10.58 20.02 -5.70
N THR A 213 -10.82 21.16 -5.08
CA THR A 213 -10.90 22.47 -5.75
C THR A 213 -10.05 23.45 -4.94
N GLY A 214 -8.78 23.60 -5.29
CA GLY A 214 -7.81 24.32 -4.46
C GLY A 214 -7.61 23.65 -3.11
N GLU A 215 -7.87 24.36 -2.03
CA GLU A 215 -7.82 23.86 -0.65
C GLU A 215 -9.12 23.16 -0.20
N ALA A 216 -10.21 23.33 -0.95
CA ALA A 216 -11.51 22.75 -0.61
C ALA A 216 -11.71 21.39 -1.28
N PHE A 217 -12.55 20.55 -0.64
CA PHE A 217 -13.04 19.32 -1.19
C PHE A 217 -14.57 19.37 -1.28
N VAL A 218 -15.09 19.33 -2.50
CA VAL A 218 -16.52 19.50 -2.78
C VAL A 218 -17.18 18.14 -3.00
N PRO A 219 -18.20 17.76 -2.21
CA PRO A 219 -18.86 16.46 -2.36
C PRO A 219 -19.65 16.39 -3.67
N LEU A 220 -19.59 15.25 -4.34
CA LEU A 220 -20.43 14.92 -5.47
C LEU A 220 -21.80 14.42 -4.95
N THR A 221 -22.74 15.35 -4.76
CA THR A 221 -24.07 15.05 -4.24
C THR A 221 -25.04 14.56 -5.33
N SER A 222 -24.71 14.81 -6.60
CA SER A 222 -25.47 14.29 -7.74
C SER A 222 -25.13 12.83 -8.00
N SER A 223 -26.14 11.96 -8.00
CA SER A 223 -25.97 10.54 -8.36
C SER A 223 -25.48 10.35 -9.81
N MET A 224 -25.82 11.27 -10.70
CA MET A 224 -25.37 11.25 -12.09
C MET A 224 -23.86 11.54 -12.17
N ASP A 225 -23.35 12.56 -11.43
CA ASP A 225 -21.94 12.90 -11.42
C ASP A 225 -21.11 11.78 -10.78
N ALA A 226 -21.58 11.23 -9.67
CA ALA A 226 -20.95 10.09 -9.02
C ALA A 226 -20.91 8.86 -9.94
N THR A 227 -22.02 8.54 -10.63
CA THR A 227 -22.07 7.43 -11.59
C THR A 227 -21.11 7.66 -12.76
N THR A 228 -21.04 8.89 -13.28
CA THR A 228 -20.13 9.27 -14.36
C THR A 228 -18.68 9.09 -13.93
N LEU A 229 -18.31 9.57 -12.74
CA LEU A 229 -16.97 9.38 -12.17
C LEU A 229 -16.64 7.88 -12.07
N PHE A 230 -17.46 7.08 -11.40
CA PHE A 230 -17.19 5.66 -11.23
C PHE A 230 -17.16 4.88 -12.54
N THR A 231 -18.00 5.23 -13.51
CA THR A 231 -17.96 4.61 -14.85
C THR A 231 -16.63 4.89 -15.55
N ARG A 232 -16.14 6.14 -15.49
CA ARG A 232 -14.82 6.50 -16.04
C ARG A 232 -13.69 5.77 -15.32
N LEU A 233 -13.68 5.78 -13.98
CA LEU A 233 -12.70 5.05 -13.19
C LEU A 233 -12.69 3.55 -13.53
N HIS A 234 -13.84 2.92 -13.67
CA HIS A 234 -13.94 1.52 -14.10
C HIS A 234 -13.44 1.30 -15.52
N SER A 235 -13.64 2.25 -16.44
CA SER A 235 -13.12 2.13 -17.81
C SER A 235 -11.59 2.25 -17.86
N LEU A 236 -11.00 3.10 -17.02
CA LEU A 236 -9.55 3.24 -16.90
C LEU A 236 -8.90 2.01 -16.23
N GLN A 237 -9.61 1.35 -15.33
CA GLN A 237 -9.13 0.14 -14.62
C GLN A 237 -9.35 -1.16 -15.40
N ARG A 238 -10.22 -1.15 -16.41
CA ARG A 238 -10.44 -2.28 -17.31
C ARG A 238 -9.36 -2.32 -18.40
N GLY A 239 -8.18 -2.88 -18.06
CA GLY A 239 -7.39 -3.53 -19.08
C GLY A 239 -8.19 -4.66 -19.77
N PRO A 240 -7.78 -5.13 -20.95
CA PRO A 240 -8.49 -6.18 -21.68
C PRO A 240 -8.53 -7.48 -20.86
N GLY A 241 -9.68 -7.77 -20.28
CA GLY A 241 -9.96 -8.96 -19.49
C GLY A 241 -10.28 -8.65 -18.03
N GLY A 242 -11.53 -8.25 -17.75
CA GLY A 242 -12.09 -7.93 -16.42
C GLY A 242 -11.95 -9.04 -15.37
N SER A 243 -10.77 -9.53 -15.15
CA SER A 243 -10.38 -10.55 -14.18
C SER A 243 -9.94 -9.89 -12.89
N ARG A 244 -10.28 -10.51 -11.77
CA ARG A 244 -9.77 -10.19 -10.42
C ARG A 244 -8.33 -10.65 -10.30
N LEU A 245 -7.45 -10.09 -11.13
CA LEU A 245 -6.02 -10.44 -11.13
C LEU A 245 -5.40 -9.86 -9.86
N ASP A 246 -4.67 -10.68 -9.14
CA ASP A 246 -3.84 -10.23 -8.03
C ASP A 246 -2.50 -9.67 -8.55
N HIS A 247 -1.66 -9.18 -7.63
CA HIS A 247 -0.34 -8.66 -7.98
C HIS A 247 0.50 -9.70 -8.74
N TRP A 248 0.42 -10.97 -8.33
CA TRP A 248 1.14 -12.07 -8.95
C TRP A 248 0.73 -12.27 -10.41
N ASP A 249 -0.56 -12.33 -10.68
CA ASP A 249 -1.07 -12.47 -12.04
C ASP A 249 -0.68 -11.28 -12.92
N LEU A 250 -0.79 -10.06 -12.40
CA LEU A 250 -0.38 -8.83 -13.12
C LEU A 250 1.11 -8.82 -13.44
N LEU A 251 1.96 -9.25 -12.50
CA LEU A 251 3.40 -9.34 -12.70
C LEU A 251 3.73 -10.29 -13.85
N PHE A 252 3.12 -11.48 -13.89
CA PHE A 252 3.38 -12.46 -14.93
C PHE A 252 2.74 -12.11 -16.28
N ILE A 253 1.61 -11.40 -16.31
CA ILE A 253 1.06 -10.84 -17.54
C ILE A 253 2.03 -9.83 -18.15
N ARG A 254 2.57 -8.90 -17.33
CA ARG A 254 3.59 -7.94 -17.78
C ARG A 254 4.84 -8.63 -18.29
N ALA A 255 5.30 -9.64 -17.57
CA ALA A 255 6.45 -10.48 -17.97
C ALA A 255 6.21 -11.18 -19.31
N GLY A 256 5.04 -11.77 -19.49
CA GLY A 256 4.66 -12.44 -20.75
C GLY A 256 4.61 -11.47 -21.94
N VAL A 257 4.03 -10.27 -21.75
CA VAL A 257 4.05 -9.20 -22.78
C VAL A 257 5.47 -8.80 -23.11
N LEU A 258 6.33 -8.62 -22.09
CA LEU A 258 7.72 -8.24 -22.28
C LEU A 258 8.56 -9.38 -22.93
N ALA A 259 8.25 -10.64 -22.66
CA ALA A 259 8.87 -11.80 -23.29
C ALA A 259 8.62 -11.82 -24.80
N THR A 260 7.45 -11.37 -25.25
CA THR A 260 7.11 -11.24 -26.67
C THR A 260 7.67 -9.97 -27.36
N SER A 261 8.26 -9.05 -26.58
CA SER A 261 8.89 -7.84 -27.12
C SER A 261 10.30 -8.11 -27.63
N SER A 262 10.97 -7.05 -28.16
CA SER A 262 12.37 -7.19 -28.62
C SER A 262 13.28 -7.77 -27.53
N PRO A 263 14.16 -8.72 -27.86
CA PRO A 263 15.16 -9.26 -26.93
C PRO A 263 16.08 -8.20 -26.31
N THR A 264 16.23 -7.04 -26.96
CA THR A 264 17.06 -5.92 -26.53
C THR A 264 16.30 -4.87 -25.72
N ASP A 265 15.06 -5.16 -25.28
CA ASP A 265 14.29 -4.22 -24.46
C ASP A 265 14.96 -4.04 -23.08
N ASP A 266 15.33 -2.80 -22.77
CA ASP A 266 16.06 -2.41 -21.54
C ASP A 266 15.33 -2.79 -20.25
N ARG A 267 14.03 -3.09 -20.31
CA ARG A 267 13.22 -3.53 -19.18
C ARG A 267 13.37 -5.01 -18.84
N ARG A 268 13.87 -5.84 -19.80
CA ARG A 268 13.99 -7.30 -19.58
C ARG A 268 14.90 -7.68 -18.40
N PRO A 269 16.11 -7.09 -18.21
CA PRO A 269 16.96 -7.44 -17.07
C PRO A 269 16.31 -7.12 -15.71
N ALA A 270 15.64 -5.99 -15.61
CA ALA A 270 14.92 -5.61 -14.38
C ALA A 270 13.76 -6.58 -14.08
N MET A 271 13.03 -7.03 -15.10
CA MET A 271 11.96 -8.01 -14.97
C MET A 271 12.50 -9.39 -14.57
N VAL A 272 13.62 -9.85 -15.15
CA VAL A 272 14.30 -11.10 -14.75
C VAL A 272 14.69 -11.03 -13.28
N GLU A 273 15.27 -9.92 -12.83
CA GLU A 273 15.64 -9.73 -11.44
C GLU A 273 14.42 -9.80 -10.52
N GLN A 274 13.33 -9.10 -10.87
CA GLN A 274 12.09 -9.09 -10.11
C GLN A 274 11.47 -10.48 -10.02
N LEU A 275 11.33 -11.18 -11.15
CA LEU A 275 10.78 -12.54 -11.18
C LEU A 275 11.65 -13.55 -10.43
N SER A 276 12.98 -13.44 -10.55
CA SER A 276 13.90 -14.30 -9.81
C SER A 276 13.72 -14.17 -8.31
N ARG A 277 13.58 -12.94 -7.80
CA ARG A 277 13.31 -12.69 -6.36
C ARG A 277 11.97 -13.25 -5.90
N VAL A 278 10.95 -13.14 -6.74
CA VAL A 278 9.57 -13.55 -6.41
C VAL A 278 9.40 -15.08 -6.53
N LEU A 279 10.10 -15.73 -7.47
CA LEU A 279 10.00 -17.17 -7.71
C LEU A 279 11.04 -18.00 -6.96
N LEU A 280 12.32 -17.59 -7.04
CA LEU A 280 13.44 -18.45 -6.68
C LEU A 280 13.96 -18.18 -5.27
N GLY A 281 13.66 -17.02 -4.69
CA GLY A 281 14.08 -16.69 -3.35
C GLY A 281 14.96 -15.44 -3.26
N ARG A 282 15.57 -15.24 -2.09
CA ARG A 282 16.25 -13.99 -1.71
C ARG A 282 17.73 -14.13 -1.45
N GLU A 283 18.25 -15.35 -1.52
CA GLU A 283 19.64 -15.63 -1.27
C GLU A 283 20.49 -15.07 -2.42
N ASP A 284 21.43 -14.17 -2.12
CA ASP A 284 22.23 -13.45 -3.12
C ASP A 284 22.98 -14.39 -4.06
N ARG A 285 23.50 -15.52 -3.54
CA ARG A 285 24.17 -16.54 -4.35
C ARG A 285 23.22 -17.18 -5.36
N MET A 286 21.99 -17.51 -4.93
CA MET A 286 20.97 -18.08 -5.80
C MET A 286 20.53 -17.08 -6.87
N LEU A 287 20.33 -15.83 -6.50
CA LEU A 287 19.98 -14.75 -7.42
C LEU A 287 21.10 -14.47 -8.43
N ALA A 288 22.36 -14.54 -8.02
CA ALA A 288 23.49 -14.40 -8.93
C ALA A 288 23.50 -15.50 -10.00
N LEU A 289 23.31 -16.76 -9.58
CA LEU A 289 23.21 -17.89 -10.51
C LEU A 289 21.95 -17.79 -11.42
N ALA A 290 20.85 -17.33 -10.88
CA ALA A 290 19.63 -17.12 -11.66
C ALA A 290 19.83 -16.07 -12.76
N ARG A 291 20.48 -14.95 -12.46
CA ARG A 291 20.80 -13.90 -13.44
C ARG A 291 21.74 -14.41 -14.55
N GLU A 292 22.64 -15.31 -14.23
CA GLU A 292 23.60 -15.86 -15.17
C GLU A 292 22.96 -16.88 -16.13
N HIS A 293 22.00 -17.66 -15.63
CA HIS A 293 21.51 -18.84 -16.34
C HIS A 293 20.07 -18.77 -16.83
N PHE A 294 19.18 -17.99 -16.16
CA PHE A 294 17.79 -17.84 -16.57
C PHE A 294 17.56 -16.56 -17.39
N ASP A 295 16.79 -16.70 -18.44
CA ASP A 295 16.21 -15.57 -19.16
C ASP A 295 14.75 -15.32 -18.75
N LEU A 296 14.10 -14.32 -19.37
CA LEU A 296 12.71 -13.98 -19.07
C LEU A 296 11.75 -15.10 -19.48
N ASP A 297 12.03 -15.76 -20.60
CA ASP A 297 11.19 -16.82 -21.15
C ASP A 297 11.21 -18.06 -20.23
N ASP A 298 12.37 -18.39 -19.67
CA ASP A 298 12.52 -19.45 -18.66
C ASP A 298 11.64 -19.20 -17.44
N LEU A 299 11.68 -18.00 -16.89
CA LEU A 299 10.92 -17.65 -15.69
C LEU A 299 9.40 -17.63 -15.94
N VAL A 300 8.98 -17.19 -17.12
CA VAL A 300 7.59 -17.29 -17.56
C VAL A 300 7.17 -18.75 -17.73
N ALA A 301 8.04 -19.60 -18.29
CA ALA A 301 7.79 -21.03 -18.40
C ALA A 301 7.72 -21.76 -17.05
N VAL A 302 8.51 -21.35 -16.07
CA VAL A 302 8.41 -21.85 -14.69
C VAL A 302 7.03 -21.53 -14.11
N ARG A 303 6.51 -20.30 -14.33
CA ARG A 303 5.16 -19.90 -13.85
C ARG A 303 4.05 -20.76 -14.43
N SER A 304 4.13 -21.14 -15.71
CA SER A 304 3.08 -21.94 -16.37
C SER A 304 2.89 -23.34 -15.73
N ARG A 305 3.89 -23.83 -15.00
CA ARG A 305 3.90 -25.12 -14.30
C ARG A 305 3.69 -25.01 -12.79
N LEU A 306 3.68 -23.79 -12.26
CA LEU A 306 3.52 -23.55 -10.84
C LEU A 306 2.05 -23.65 -10.42
N ILE A 307 1.78 -24.47 -9.41
CA ILE A 307 0.46 -24.53 -8.76
C ILE A 307 0.49 -23.62 -7.54
N GLY A 308 -0.35 -22.59 -7.53
CA GLY A 308 -0.38 -21.57 -6.48
C GLY A 308 0.48 -20.35 -6.80
N THR A 309 0.83 -19.59 -5.77
CA THR A 309 1.58 -18.33 -5.83
C THR A 309 2.71 -18.32 -4.80
N GLY A 310 3.73 -17.50 -5.02
CA GLY A 310 4.83 -17.31 -4.08
C GLY A 310 6.10 -18.09 -4.44
N PHE A 311 6.99 -18.25 -3.46
CA PHE A 311 8.30 -18.86 -3.66
C PHE A 311 8.23 -20.34 -3.94
N ILE A 312 9.07 -20.78 -4.86
CA ILE A 312 9.30 -22.20 -5.12
C ILE A 312 10.21 -22.76 -4.01
N GLY A 313 9.93 -23.96 -3.54
CA GLY A 313 10.76 -24.61 -2.52
C GLY A 313 12.21 -24.81 -2.97
N GLY A 314 13.18 -24.65 -2.07
CA GLY A 314 14.61 -24.65 -2.39
C GLY A 314 15.11 -25.87 -3.15
N LYS A 315 14.53 -27.06 -2.95
CA LYS A 315 14.84 -28.26 -3.76
C LYS A 315 14.47 -28.10 -5.23
N ALA A 316 13.25 -27.58 -5.49
CA ALA A 316 12.77 -27.36 -6.86
C ALA A 316 13.57 -26.25 -7.55
N VAL A 317 13.91 -25.18 -6.84
CA VAL A 317 14.80 -24.12 -7.35
C VAL A 317 16.16 -24.70 -7.74
N GLY A 318 16.77 -25.50 -6.85
CA GLY A 318 18.06 -26.16 -7.12
C GLY A 318 18.00 -27.08 -8.35
N MET A 319 16.92 -27.84 -8.51
CA MET A 319 16.72 -28.74 -9.68
C MET A 319 16.54 -27.93 -10.97
N LEU A 320 15.72 -26.87 -10.96
CA LEU A 320 15.51 -25.99 -12.12
C LEU A 320 16.82 -25.33 -12.56
N LEU A 321 17.60 -24.83 -11.61
CA LEU A 321 18.87 -24.17 -11.87
C LEU A 321 19.91 -25.18 -12.41
N ALA A 322 20.06 -26.32 -11.75
CA ALA A 322 20.99 -27.38 -12.22
C ALA A 322 20.65 -27.84 -13.65
N ARG A 323 19.35 -28.05 -13.93
CA ARG A 323 18.88 -28.39 -15.27
C ARG A 323 19.22 -27.30 -16.29
N LYS A 324 19.00 -26.02 -15.97
CA LYS A 324 19.32 -24.92 -16.89
C LYS A 324 20.81 -24.77 -17.13
N ILE A 325 21.64 -24.94 -16.09
CA ILE A 325 23.10 -24.96 -16.22
C ILE A 325 23.56 -26.08 -17.17
N LEU A 326 23.01 -27.29 -17.01
CA LEU A 326 23.33 -28.40 -17.88
C LEU A 326 22.87 -28.15 -19.32
N ALA A 327 21.67 -27.66 -19.51
CA ALA A 327 21.13 -27.32 -20.83
C ALA A 327 21.92 -26.23 -21.56
N ASN A 328 22.57 -25.33 -20.84
CA ASN A 328 23.39 -24.25 -21.39
C ASN A 328 24.85 -24.69 -21.66
N GLN A 329 25.23 -25.96 -21.42
CA GLN A 329 26.57 -26.44 -21.73
C GLN A 329 26.80 -26.48 -23.24
N PRO A 330 27.95 -26.01 -23.73
CA PRO A 330 28.22 -25.90 -25.17
C PRO A 330 28.33 -27.25 -25.93
N ASP A 331 28.60 -28.31 -25.23
CA ASP A 331 28.81 -29.64 -25.81
C ASP A 331 27.53 -30.45 -26.03
N HIS A 332 26.39 -29.92 -25.59
CA HIS A 332 25.08 -30.58 -25.69
C HIS A 332 25.02 -32.02 -25.12
N ALA A 333 26.01 -32.40 -24.32
CA ALA A 333 26.19 -33.79 -23.83
C ALA A 333 25.02 -34.28 -22.96
N TRP A 334 24.20 -33.36 -22.43
CA TRP A 334 23.12 -33.62 -21.50
C TRP A 334 21.74 -33.65 -22.14
N GLU A 335 21.59 -33.28 -23.43
CA GLU A 335 20.29 -33.25 -24.10
C GLU A 335 19.55 -34.59 -24.11
N GLU A 336 20.29 -35.67 -24.26
CA GLU A 336 19.73 -37.07 -24.25
C GLU A 336 19.30 -37.53 -22.84
N VAL A 337 19.83 -36.89 -21.79
CA VAL A 337 19.60 -37.30 -20.38
C VAL A 337 18.56 -36.39 -19.70
N LEU A 338 18.43 -35.17 -20.16
CA LEU A 338 17.46 -34.24 -19.61
C LEU A 338 16.07 -34.57 -20.14
N GLU A 339 15.16 -34.98 -19.24
CA GLU A 339 13.78 -35.25 -19.59
C GLU A 339 13.11 -33.98 -20.22
N PRO A 340 12.28 -34.13 -21.25
CA PRO A 340 11.50 -33.04 -21.80
C PRO A 340 10.61 -32.42 -20.72
N HIS A 341 10.40 -31.12 -20.82
CA HIS A 341 9.55 -30.41 -19.84
C HIS A 341 8.06 -30.81 -19.90
N ASP A 342 7.62 -31.50 -20.94
CA ASP A 342 6.22 -31.77 -21.26
C ASP A 342 5.79 -33.20 -20.90
N SER A 343 6.54 -33.90 -20.07
CA SER A 343 6.19 -35.23 -19.57
C SER A 343 5.56 -35.19 -18.17
#